data_5b9c426a46e4754b60e0183ff60fd140
#
_entry.id   5b9c426a46e4754b60e0183ff60fd140
#
_cell.length_a   1.000
_cell.length_b   1.000
_cell.length_c   1.000
_cell.angle_alpha   90.00
_cell.angle_beta   90.00
_cell.angle_gamma   90.00
#
_symmetry.space_group_name_H-M   'P 1'
#
loop_
_entity.id
_entity.type
_entity.pdbx_description
1 polymer ?
#
loop_
_entity_poly.entity_id
_entity_poly.type
_entity_poly.pdbx_seq_one_letter_code
_entity_poly.pdbx_strand_id
1 'polypeptide(L)'
;QRDIILTAFDLGITHFDLANNYGPPYGSAERNFGQILRSDLAGHRDELIISTKAGWDMWPGPYGELGSRKYLLASLDQSLDRLGLDYVDIFYSHRFDHETPLEETMGALHTAVQSGRALYAGISSYNPQRTREAAAILRDLGTPLLIHQPSYSMLNRWIEREALLDVLADEGVGAIGFSPLAQGMLTDRYLAGIPADSRAAQGKSLAPQWLTDENRERLAALNALAHSR
;
A
#
# COMPACT_ATOMS: atom_id res chain seq x y z
N GLN A 1 9.26 -8.71 -14.33
CA GLN A 1 8.95 -8.57 -12.89
C GLN A 1 10.02 -9.22 -12.02
N ARG A 2 10.40 -10.49 -12.28
CA ARG A 2 11.40 -11.22 -11.51
C ARG A 2 12.73 -10.44 -11.40
N ASP A 3 13.29 -10.01 -12.52
CA ASP A 3 14.58 -9.29 -12.54
C ASP A 3 14.53 -7.97 -11.74
N ILE A 4 13.38 -7.26 -11.77
CA ILE A 4 13.21 -6.02 -10.98
C ILE A 4 13.25 -6.33 -9.48
N ILE A 5 12.60 -7.40 -9.04
CA ILE A 5 12.55 -7.80 -7.62
C ILE A 5 13.93 -8.22 -7.15
N LEU A 6 14.64 -9.05 -7.93
CA LEU A 6 15.98 -9.50 -7.58
C LEU A 6 16.99 -8.35 -7.57
N THR A 7 16.95 -7.48 -8.59
CA THR A 7 17.80 -6.28 -8.60
C THR A 7 17.52 -5.36 -7.39
N ALA A 8 16.24 -5.19 -7.02
CA ALA A 8 15.87 -4.41 -5.84
C ALA A 8 16.46 -5.02 -4.57
N PHE A 9 16.36 -6.33 -4.40
CA PHE A 9 16.93 -7.05 -3.26
C PHE A 9 18.47 -6.92 -3.24
N ASP A 10 19.15 -7.13 -4.37
CA ASP A 10 20.59 -6.98 -4.50
C ASP A 10 21.09 -5.57 -4.16
N LEU A 11 20.24 -4.55 -4.39
CA LEU A 11 20.49 -3.15 -4.05
C LEU A 11 20.11 -2.81 -2.59
N GLY A 12 19.70 -3.78 -1.79
CA GLY A 12 19.39 -3.61 -0.36
C GLY A 12 17.94 -3.23 -0.06
N ILE A 13 17.01 -3.32 -1.01
CA ILE A 13 15.58 -3.15 -0.76
C ILE A 13 15.02 -4.44 -0.17
N THR A 14 14.54 -4.38 1.06
CA THR A 14 14.03 -5.55 1.79
C THR A 14 12.52 -5.51 2.02
N HIS A 15 11.87 -4.35 1.86
CA HIS A 15 10.42 -4.22 2.05
C HIS A 15 9.67 -4.36 0.72
N PHE A 16 8.87 -5.42 0.60
CA PHE A 16 8.01 -5.70 -0.55
C PHE A 16 6.55 -5.56 -0.15
N ASP A 17 5.89 -4.57 -0.74
CA ASP A 17 4.54 -4.15 -0.37
C ASP A 17 3.51 -4.58 -1.41
N LEU A 18 2.60 -5.45 -1.01
CA LEU A 18 1.58 -6.07 -1.83
C LEU A 18 0.16 -5.70 -1.37
N ALA A 19 -0.83 -6.21 -2.06
CA ALA A 19 -2.22 -6.25 -1.63
C ALA A 19 -2.94 -7.42 -2.30
N ASN A 20 -4.02 -7.90 -1.66
CA ASN A 20 -4.80 -9.04 -2.15
C ASN A 20 -5.31 -8.83 -3.58
N ASN A 21 -5.69 -7.59 -3.94
CA ASN A 21 -6.27 -7.25 -5.24
C ASN A 21 -5.27 -6.73 -6.28
N TYR A 22 -3.95 -6.72 -6.01
CA TYR A 22 -2.99 -6.27 -7.02
C TYR A 22 -2.90 -7.27 -8.17
N GLY A 23 -3.01 -6.72 -9.39
CA GLY A 23 -3.05 -7.47 -10.65
C GLY A 23 -3.22 -6.55 -11.86
N PRO A 24 -3.82 -6.94 -12.96
CA PRO A 24 -4.74 -8.04 -13.24
C PRO A 24 -4.07 -9.41 -13.47
N PRO A 25 -4.80 -10.52 -13.23
CA PRO A 25 -6.01 -10.61 -12.41
C PRO A 25 -5.72 -10.40 -10.92
N TYR A 26 -6.74 -10.11 -10.11
CA TYR A 26 -6.60 -9.94 -8.65
C TYR A 26 -5.84 -11.12 -8.02
N GLY A 27 -4.92 -10.83 -7.11
CA GLY A 27 -4.04 -11.81 -6.47
C GLY A 27 -2.84 -12.26 -7.31
N SER A 28 -2.71 -11.81 -8.58
CA SER A 28 -1.58 -12.24 -9.41
C SER A 28 -0.24 -11.68 -8.93
N ALA A 29 -0.22 -10.49 -8.34
CA ALA A 29 1.01 -9.93 -7.78
C ALA A 29 1.54 -10.80 -6.63
N GLU A 30 0.67 -11.21 -5.71
CA GLU A 30 1.04 -12.12 -4.60
C GLU A 30 1.47 -13.49 -5.10
N ARG A 31 0.76 -14.08 -6.07
CA ARG A 31 1.18 -15.38 -6.67
C ARG A 31 2.55 -15.30 -7.32
N ASN A 32 2.80 -14.27 -8.11
CA ASN A 32 4.08 -14.08 -8.78
C ASN A 32 5.22 -13.85 -7.78
N PHE A 33 4.98 -13.02 -6.76
CA PHE A 33 5.96 -12.78 -5.71
C PHE A 33 6.22 -14.05 -4.88
N GLY A 34 5.17 -14.80 -4.53
CA GLY A 34 5.29 -16.07 -3.84
C GLY A 34 6.10 -17.12 -4.61
N GLN A 35 6.03 -17.12 -5.95
CA GLN A 35 6.90 -17.98 -6.76
C GLN A 35 8.37 -17.57 -6.63
N ILE A 36 8.68 -16.27 -6.68
CA ILE A 36 10.04 -15.73 -6.53
C ILE A 36 10.58 -16.03 -5.12
N LEU A 37 9.74 -15.87 -4.09
CA LEU A 37 10.12 -16.22 -2.72
C LEU A 37 10.55 -17.67 -2.60
N ARG A 38 9.79 -18.60 -3.20
CA ARG A 38 10.10 -20.04 -3.11
C ARG A 38 11.30 -20.47 -3.97
N SER A 39 11.59 -19.80 -5.07
CA SER A 39 12.67 -20.15 -5.97
C SER A 39 13.96 -19.37 -5.70
N ASP A 40 13.87 -18.06 -5.80
CA ASP A 40 15.05 -17.20 -5.84
C ASP A 40 15.44 -16.63 -4.47
N LEU A 41 14.45 -16.43 -3.59
CA LEU A 41 14.63 -15.84 -2.27
C LEU A 41 14.33 -16.81 -1.12
N ALA A 42 14.35 -18.13 -1.39
CA ALA A 42 13.95 -19.15 -0.41
C ALA A 42 14.75 -19.13 0.91
N GLY A 43 16.02 -18.71 0.87
CA GLY A 43 16.87 -18.59 2.06
C GLY A 43 16.81 -17.23 2.76
N HIS A 44 16.01 -16.27 2.27
CA HIS A 44 16.06 -14.87 2.69
C HIS A 44 14.80 -14.35 3.41
N ARG A 45 13.86 -15.27 3.78
CA ARG A 45 12.58 -14.85 4.40
C ARG A 45 12.78 -13.92 5.60
N ASP A 46 13.74 -14.22 6.46
CA ASP A 46 13.99 -13.46 7.69
C ASP A 46 14.69 -12.10 7.45
N GLU A 47 15.19 -11.86 6.23
CA GLU A 47 15.77 -10.60 5.81
C GLU A 47 14.71 -9.68 5.18
N LEU A 48 13.51 -10.20 4.88
CA LEU A 48 12.47 -9.51 4.13
C LEU A 48 11.34 -9.04 5.04
N ILE A 49 10.85 -7.83 4.77
CA ILE A 49 9.57 -7.32 5.26
C ILE A 49 8.54 -7.50 4.13
N ILE A 50 7.59 -8.39 4.33
CA ILE A 50 6.54 -8.66 3.36
C ILE A 50 5.23 -8.17 3.92
N SER A 51 4.61 -7.20 3.24
CA SER A 51 3.32 -6.66 3.64
C SER A 51 2.23 -6.97 2.61
N THR A 52 1.01 -7.16 3.08
CA THR A 52 -0.18 -7.23 2.24
C THR A 52 -1.36 -6.52 2.88
N LYS A 53 -2.41 -6.30 2.10
CA LYS A 53 -3.54 -5.44 2.44
C LYS A 53 -4.84 -6.04 1.94
N ALA A 54 -5.94 -5.76 2.64
CA ALA A 54 -7.28 -6.02 2.18
C ALA A 54 -8.22 -4.84 2.50
N GLY A 55 -9.17 -4.54 1.61
CA GLY A 55 -10.09 -3.41 1.75
C GLY A 55 -10.79 -3.02 0.45
N TRP A 56 -10.18 -3.29 -0.69
CA TRP A 56 -10.76 -3.10 -2.00
C TRP A 56 -11.40 -4.40 -2.49
N ASP A 57 -12.23 -4.29 -3.54
CA ASP A 57 -12.92 -5.42 -4.14
C ASP A 57 -11.96 -6.57 -4.53
N MET A 58 -12.34 -7.77 -4.19
CA MET A 58 -11.57 -8.98 -4.46
C MET A 58 -12.41 -10.09 -5.10
N TRP A 59 -13.68 -10.19 -4.75
CA TRP A 59 -14.65 -11.12 -5.35
C TRP A 59 -16.05 -10.52 -5.37
N PRO A 60 -16.92 -10.95 -6.32
CA PRO A 60 -18.29 -10.46 -6.39
C PRO A 60 -19.15 -10.99 -5.23
N GLY A 61 -20.14 -10.19 -4.85
CA GLY A 61 -21.12 -10.57 -3.82
C GLY A 61 -20.77 -10.05 -2.42
N PRO A 62 -21.52 -10.49 -1.41
CA PRO A 62 -21.36 -9.98 -0.05
C PRO A 62 -19.99 -10.35 0.52
N TYR A 63 -19.46 -9.44 1.34
CA TYR A 63 -18.15 -9.59 1.99
C TYR A 63 -16.98 -9.77 1.01
N GLY A 64 -17.06 -9.20 -0.18
CA GLY A 64 -16.00 -9.22 -1.20
C GLY A 64 -15.08 -8.00 -1.15
N GLU A 65 -15.36 -7.02 -0.28
CA GLU A 65 -14.62 -5.77 -0.10
C GLU A 65 -14.81 -5.18 1.30
N LEU A 66 -14.22 -3.99 1.55
CA LEU A 66 -14.33 -3.16 2.75
C LEU A 66 -13.61 -3.74 3.98
N GLY A 67 -14.08 -3.43 5.20
CA GLY A 67 -13.33 -3.65 6.44
C GLY A 67 -13.92 -4.67 7.39
N SER A 68 -14.96 -5.44 6.98
CA SER A 68 -15.56 -6.42 7.87
C SER A 68 -14.54 -7.48 8.31
N ARG A 69 -14.68 -7.94 9.54
CA ARG A 69 -13.85 -9.00 10.10
C ARG A 69 -13.80 -10.24 9.21
N LYS A 70 -14.95 -10.62 8.65
CA LYS A 70 -15.05 -11.77 7.75
C LYS A 70 -14.21 -11.59 6.50
N TYR A 71 -14.31 -10.41 5.85
CA TYR A 71 -13.55 -10.11 4.64
C TYR A 71 -12.05 -10.03 4.90
N LEU A 72 -11.64 -9.31 5.95
CA LEU A 72 -10.21 -9.11 6.24
C LEU A 72 -9.51 -10.44 6.55
N LEU A 73 -10.10 -11.28 7.40
CA LEU A 73 -9.46 -12.55 7.78
C LEU A 73 -9.45 -13.55 6.62
N ALA A 74 -10.54 -13.66 5.86
CA ALA A 74 -10.58 -14.51 4.67
C ALA A 74 -9.57 -14.03 3.60
N SER A 75 -9.43 -12.71 3.42
CA SER A 75 -8.44 -12.13 2.49
C SER A 75 -7.02 -12.43 2.92
N LEU A 76 -6.71 -12.34 4.23
CA LEU A 76 -5.38 -12.67 4.74
C LEU A 76 -5.04 -14.14 4.49
N ASP A 77 -5.97 -15.08 4.79
CA ASP A 77 -5.76 -16.50 4.55
C ASP A 77 -5.48 -16.79 3.07
N GLN A 78 -6.25 -16.17 2.16
CA GLN A 78 -6.03 -16.29 0.72
C GLN A 78 -4.70 -15.65 0.27
N SER A 79 -4.27 -14.54 0.89
CA SER A 79 -2.99 -13.91 0.60
C SER A 79 -1.81 -14.77 1.03
N LEU A 80 -1.89 -15.38 2.21
CA LEU A 80 -0.88 -16.32 2.70
C LEU A 80 -0.74 -17.53 1.78
N ASP A 81 -1.85 -18.10 1.32
CA ASP A 81 -1.87 -19.19 0.35
C ASP A 81 -1.19 -18.80 -0.97
N ARG A 82 -1.53 -17.62 -1.54
CA ARG A 82 -0.92 -17.12 -2.78
C ARG A 82 0.58 -16.86 -2.64
N LEU A 83 0.99 -16.31 -1.51
CA LEU A 83 2.40 -16.03 -1.19
C LEU A 83 3.18 -17.31 -0.85
N GLY A 84 2.50 -18.35 -0.35
CA GLY A 84 3.12 -19.55 0.18
C GLY A 84 3.85 -19.28 1.50
N LEU A 85 3.25 -18.49 2.37
CA LEU A 85 3.80 -18.08 3.66
C LEU A 85 2.85 -18.44 4.79
N ASP A 86 3.39 -18.69 5.97
CA ASP A 86 2.63 -18.88 7.21
C ASP A 86 2.21 -17.55 7.83
N TYR A 87 2.98 -16.48 7.58
CA TYR A 87 2.71 -15.13 8.05
C TYR A 87 3.25 -14.05 7.10
N VAL A 88 2.65 -12.86 7.17
CA VAL A 88 3.22 -11.62 6.62
C VAL A 88 3.77 -10.75 7.76
N ASP A 89 4.72 -9.88 7.45
CA ASP A 89 5.27 -8.98 8.47
C ASP A 89 4.23 -7.90 8.83
N ILE A 90 3.57 -7.30 7.85
CA ILE A 90 2.56 -6.28 8.09
C ILE A 90 1.27 -6.61 7.34
N PHE A 91 0.14 -6.63 8.05
CA PHE A 91 -1.19 -6.71 7.45
C PHE A 91 -1.93 -5.39 7.60
N TYR A 92 -2.39 -4.83 6.48
CA TYR A 92 -3.07 -3.54 6.45
C TYR A 92 -4.58 -3.64 6.24
N SER A 93 -5.35 -2.81 6.96
CA SER A 93 -6.62 -2.32 6.44
C SER A 93 -6.32 -1.32 5.31
N HIS A 94 -6.66 -1.68 4.07
CA HIS A 94 -6.22 -0.99 2.85
C HIS A 94 -6.90 0.37 2.64
N ARG A 95 -8.08 0.55 3.22
CA ARG A 95 -8.82 1.82 3.25
C ARG A 95 -9.79 1.86 4.42
N PHE A 96 -10.19 3.07 4.81
CA PHE A 96 -11.25 3.24 5.80
C PHE A 96 -12.59 2.73 5.23
N ASP A 97 -13.32 1.99 6.07
CA ASP A 97 -14.67 1.51 5.79
C ASP A 97 -15.69 2.34 6.59
N HIS A 98 -16.65 2.93 5.88
CA HIS A 98 -17.71 3.76 6.47
C HIS A 98 -18.91 2.93 6.94
N GLU A 99 -19.02 1.67 6.56
CA GLU A 99 -20.16 0.80 6.81
C GLU A 99 -19.93 -0.13 8.00
N THR A 100 -18.67 -0.54 8.22
CA THR A 100 -18.28 -1.43 9.32
C THR A 100 -17.81 -0.62 10.53
N PRO A 101 -18.25 -0.93 11.76
CA PRO A 101 -17.70 -0.33 12.97
C PRO A 101 -16.17 -0.46 13.00
N LEU A 102 -15.48 0.62 13.32
CA LEU A 102 -14.01 0.65 13.32
C LEU A 102 -13.41 -0.40 14.27
N GLU A 103 -14.08 -0.65 15.39
CA GLU A 103 -13.71 -1.68 16.38
C GLU A 103 -13.68 -3.09 15.77
N GLU A 104 -14.59 -3.39 14.84
CA GLU A 104 -14.61 -4.69 14.14
C GLU A 104 -13.40 -4.81 13.20
N THR A 105 -13.12 -3.77 12.43
CA THR A 105 -11.97 -3.71 11.51
C THR A 105 -10.65 -3.83 12.29
N MET A 106 -10.48 -3.06 13.35
CA MET A 106 -9.28 -3.12 14.19
C MET A 106 -9.17 -4.45 14.95
N GLY A 107 -10.31 -4.99 15.41
CA GLY A 107 -10.38 -6.32 16.01
C GLY A 107 -9.98 -7.44 15.04
N ALA A 108 -10.21 -7.28 13.73
CA ALA A 108 -9.72 -8.22 12.72
C ALA A 108 -8.19 -8.15 12.59
N LEU A 109 -7.61 -6.94 12.54
CA LEU A 109 -6.14 -6.76 12.54
C LEU A 109 -5.50 -7.33 13.80
N HIS A 110 -6.07 -7.04 14.97
CA HIS A 110 -5.64 -7.64 16.25
C HIS A 110 -5.63 -9.17 16.16
N THR A 111 -6.70 -9.77 15.65
CA THR A 111 -6.79 -11.23 15.50
C THR A 111 -5.73 -11.78 14.55
N ALA A 112 -5.44 -11.09 13.44
CA ALA A 112 -4.37 -11.48 12.51
C ALA A 112 -3.01 -11.55 13.21
N VAL A 113 -2.71 -10.56 14.07
CA VAL A 113 -1.47 -10.51 14.86
C VAL A 113 -1.47 -11.59 15.95
N GLN A 114 -2.52 -11.68 16.75
CA GLN A 114 -2.59 -12.66 17.85
C GLN A 114 -2.56 -14.12 17.40
N SER A 115 -3.07 -14.39 16.19
CA SER A 115 -3.00 -15.73 15.61
C SER A 115 -1.65 -16.05 14.92
N GLY A 116 -0.69 -15.12 14.92
CA GLY A 116 0.61 -15.29 14.29
C GLY A 116 0.61 -15.22 12.76
N ARG A 117 -0.51 -14.82 12.12
CA ARG A 117 -0.60 -14.67 10.65
C ARG A 117 -0.06 -13.34 10.14
N ALA A 118 0.12 -12.37 11.04
CA ALA A 118 0.86 -11.13 10.80
C ALA A 118 1.70 -10.79 12.03
N LEU A 119 2.84 -10.14 11.85
CA LEU A 119 3.64 -9.66 12.98
C LEU A 119 3.12 -8.31 13.47
N TYR A 120 2.67 -7.45 12.56
CA TYR A 120 2.25 -6.09 12.85
C TYR A 120 0.97 -5.70 12.12
N ALA A 121 0.24 -4.76 12.71
CA ALA A 121 -0.95 -4.14 12.13
C ALA A 121 -0.60 -2.80 11.46
N GLY A 122 -1.16 -2.55 10.28
CA GLY A 122 -1.07 -1.28 9.55
C GLY A 122 -2.43 -0.80 9.06
N ILE A 123 -2.50 0.48 8.73
CA ILE A 123 -3.66 1.09 8.07
C ILE A 123 -3.21 1.88 6.84
N SER A 124 -4.12 2.11 5.89
CA SER A 124 -3.85 2.91 4.70
C SER A 124 -5.03 3.82 4.39
N SER A 125 -4.74 5.04 3.94
CA SER A 125 -5.75 6.00 3.48
C SER A 125 -6.82 6.40 4.53
N TYR A 126 -6.45 6.42 5.79
CA TYR A 126 -7.26 6.95 6.90
C TYR A 126 -6.97 8.44 7.07
N ASN A 127 -8.00 9.23 7.39
CA ASN A 127 -7.80 10.62 7.78
C ASN A 127 -7.21 10.74 9.21
N PRO A 128 -6.74 11.94 9.63
CA PRO A 128 -6.11 12.10 10.94
C PRO A 128 -6.97 11.65 12.13
N GLN A 129 -8.26 11.98 12.12
CA GLN A 129 -9.18 11.58 13.18
C GLN A 129 -9.32 10.05 13.27
N ARG A 130 -9.58 9.39 12.13
CA ARG A 130 -9.73 7.93 12.07
C ARG A 130 -8.43 7.20 12.39
N THR A 131 -7.29 7.83 12.12
CA THR A 131 -5.97 7.30 12.51
C THR A 131 -5.83 7.28 14.03
N ARG A 132 -6.19 8.37 14.74
CA ARG A 132 -6.18 8.40 16.22
C ARG A 132 -7.13 7.37 16.83
N GLU A 133 -8.35 7.27 16.29
CA GLU A 133 -9.35 6.30 16.75
C GLU A 133 -8.85 4.86 16.57
N ALA A 134 -8.31 4.52 15.39
CA ALA A 134 -7.73 3.21 15.12
C ALA A 134 -6.53 2.88 16.03
N ALA A 135 -5.63 3.83 16.23
CA ALA A 135 -4.49 3.68 17.12
C ALA A 135 -4.91 3.43 18.58
N ALA A 136 -5.93 4.16 19.06
CA ALA A 136 -6.47 3.97 20.40
C ALA A 136 -7.09 2.57 20.57
N ILE A 137 -7.96 2.14 19.66
CA ILE A 137 -8.58 0.82 19.69
C ILE A 137 -7.54 -0.30 19.68
N LEU A 138 -6.56 -0.22 18.78
CA LEU A 138 -5.51 -1.25 18.69
C LEU A 138 -4.62 -1.28 19.93
N ARG A 139 -4.33 -0.13 20.54
CA ARG A 139 -3.59 -0.03 21.80
C ARG A 139 -4.35 -0.68 22.95
N ASP A 140 -5.65 -0.42 23.07
CA ASP A 140 -6.52 -1.02 24.09
C ASP A 140 -6.61 -2.55 23.92
N LEU A 141 -6.55 -3.04 22.69
CA LEU A 141 -6.47 -4.47 22.38
C LEU A 141 -5.07 -5.08 22.62
N GLY A 142 -4.05 -4.29 22.93
CA GLY A 142 -2.68 -4.77 23.13
C GLY A 142 -1.94 -5.09 21.81
N THR A 143 -2.37 -4.52 20.69
CA THR A 143 -1.71 -4.63 19.37
C THR A 143 -1.46 -3.23 18.82
N PRO A 144 -0.39 -2.54 19.20
CA PRO A 144 -0.14 -1.18 18.76
C PRO A 144 -0.10 -1.06 17.23
N LEU A 145 -0.68 0.03 16.70
CA LEU A 145 -0.60 0.36 15.29
C LEU A 145 0.86 0.69 14.94
N LEU A 146 1.43 -0.06 14.00
CA LEU A 146 2.83 0.13 13.60
C LEU A 146 3.00 1.28 12.61
N ILE A 147 2.16 1.29 11.58
CA ILE A 147 2.42 2.09 10.38
C ILE A 147 1.15 2.52 9.67
N HIS A 148 1.17 3.72 9.09
CA HIS A 148 0.12 4.22 8.19
C HIS A 148 0.70 4.43 6.77
N GLN A 149 -0.02 3.96 5.76
CA GLN A 149 0.35 4.14 4.35
C GLN A 149 -0.60 5.14 3.65
N PRO A 150 -0.28 6.44 3.59
CA PRO A 150 -1.05 7.44 2.86
C PRO A 150 -0.55 7.65 1.43
N SER A 151 -1.42 8.19 0.55
CA SER A 151 -0.98 8.79 -0.72
C SER A 151 -0.18 10.05 -0.46
N TYR A 152 1.07 10.10 -0.91
CA TYR A 152 1.94 11.27 -0.69
C TYR A 152 2.91 11.48 -1.85
N SER A 153 2.96 12.69 -2.36
CA SER A 153 3.91 13.12 -3.40
C SER A 153 4.08 14.63 -3.37
N MET A 154 5.00 15.17 -4.15
CA MET A 154 5.15 16.63 -4.34
C MET A 154 3.86 17.29 -4.87
N LEU A 155 3.03 16.54 -5.60
CA LEU A 155 1.75 17.02 -6.15
C LEU A 155 0.55 16.75 -5.24
N ASN A 156 0.68 15.84 -4.28
CA ASN A 156 -0.39 15.50 -3.32
C ASN A 156 0.15 15.55 -1.90
N ARG A 157 -0.02 16.72 -1.27
CA ARG A 157 0.51 17.03 0.07
C ARG A 157 -0.60 17.13 1.13
N TRP A 158 -1.68 16.38 0.97
CA TRP A 158 -2.83 16.43 1.88
C TRP A 158 -2.45 16.08 3.32
N ILE A 159 -1.53 15.11 3.51
CA ILE A 159 -1.11 14.64 4.84
C ILE A 159 -0.42 15.73 5.67
N GLU A 160 0.19 16.73 5.00
CA GLU A 160 0.76 17.90 5.68
C GLU A 160 -0.34 18.91 6.01
N ARG A 161 -1.24 19.19 5.03
CA ARG A 161 -2.32 20.19 5.19
C ARG A 161 -3.35 19.78 6.24
N GLU A 162 -3.59 18.48 6.40
CA GLU A 162 -4.54 17.95 7.37
C GLU A 162 -3.85 17.49 8.68
N ALA A 163 -2.56 17.82 8.86
CA ALA A 163 -1.78 17.47 10.03
C ALA A 163 -1.73 15.96 10.35
N LEU A 164 -1.80 15.10 9.32
CA LEU A 164 -1.67 13.64 9.54
C LEU A 164 -0.28 13.28 10.07
N LEU A 165 0.77 13.95 9.59
CA LEU A 165 2.14 13.68 10.06
C LEU A 165 2.29 13.99 11.56
N ASP A 166 1.64 15.03 12.06
CA ASP A 166 1.65 15.37 13.49
C ASP A 166 0.92 14.28 14.30
N VAL A 167 -0.23 13.81 13.78
CA VAL A 167 -0.97 12.70 14.40
C VAL A 167 -0.11 11.44 14.48
N LEU A 168 0.60 11.09 13.41
CA LEU A 168 1.47 9.90 13.39
C LEU A 168 2.62 10.03 14.38
N ALA A 169 3.22 11.22 14.49
CA ALA A 169 4.26 11.50 15.47
C ALA A 169 3.74 11.39 16.91
N ASP A 170 2.57 11.99 17.21
CA ASP A 170 1.94 11.93 18.53
C ASP A 170 1.61 10.49 18.96
N GLU A 171 1.13 9.66 18.01
CA GLU A 171 0.76 8.28 18.28
C GLU A 171 1.93 7.27 18.21
N GLY A 172 3.12 7.73 17.82
CA GLY A 172 4.30 6.88 17.63
C GLY A 172 4.18 5.91 16.45
N VAL A 173 3.42 6.30 15.40
CA VAL A 173 3.11 5.48 14.23
C VAL A 173 4.01 5.87 13.06
N GLY A 174 4.63 4.88 12.39
CA GLY A 174 5.42 5.11 11.20
C GLY A 174 4.59 5.54 9.99
N ALA A 175 5.24 6.19 9.02
CA ALA A 175 4.62 6.58 7.75
C ALA A 175 5.40 6.01 6.56
N ILE A 176 4.67 5.47 5.57
CA ILE A 176 5.21 5.06 4.28
C ILE A 176 4.28 5.55 3.16
N GLY A 177 4.78 6.43 2.28
CA GLY A 177 3.96 7.01 1.22
C GLY A 177 3.80 6.09 0.02
N PHE A 178 2.57 5.97 -0.53
CA PHE A 178 2.39 5.38 -1.85
C PHE A 178 2.24 6.44 -2.94
N SER A 179 2.53 6.08 -4.18
CA SER A 179 2.52 6.96 -5.37
C SER A 179 3.45 8.19 -5.25
N PRO A 180 4.69 8.06 -4.75
CA PRO A 180 5.60 9.22 -4.59
C PRO A 180 5.91 9.92 -5.90
N LEU A 181 5.88 9.21 -7.03
CA LEU A 181 6.05 9.76 -8.37
C LEU A 181 4.72 10.17 -9.04
N ALA A 182 3.63 10.32 -8.26
CA ALA A 182 2.31 10.71 -8.77
C ALA A 182 1.93 9.92 -10.05
N GLN A 183 2.01 8.59 -9.96
CA GLN A 183 1.71 7.65 -11.05
C GLN A 183 2.60 7.84 -12.31
N GLY A 184 3.78 8.39 -12.15
CA GLY A 184 4.75 8.66 -13.21
C GLY A 184 4.74 10.10 -13.72
N MET A 185 3.85 10.97 -13.25
CA MET A 185 3.84 12.39 -13.63
C MET A 185 5.13 13.11 -13.22
N LEU A 186 5.74 12.76 -12.10
CA LEU A 186 6.99 13.34 -11.60
C LEU A 186 8.25 12.72 -12.24
N THR A 187 8.09 11.99 -13.33
CA THR A 187 9.19 11.52 -14.18
C THR A 187 9.24 12.33 -15.48
N ASP A 188 10.26 12.12 -16.30
CA ASP A 188 10.41 12.73 -17.64
C ASP A 188 9.42 12.16 -18.67
N ARG A 189 8.73 11.04 -18.34
CA ARG A 189 7.89 10.25 -19.26
C ARG A 189 6.80 11.06 -19.97
N TYR A 190 6.23 12.07 -19.31
CA TYR A 190 5.10 12.86 -19.82
C TYR A 190 5.47 14.26 -20.30
N LEU A 191 6.75 14.64 -20.26
CA LEU A 191 7.21 16.00 -20.65
C LEU A 191 6.97 16.29 -22.14
N ALA A 192 7.18 15.30 -23.01
CA ALA A 192 7.01 15.44 -24.47
C ALA A 192 5.60 15.03 -24.97
N GLY A 193 4.69 14.63 -24.09
CA GLY A 193 3.35 14.17 -24.45
C GLY A 193 2.93 12.90 -23.72
N ILE A 194 1.90 12.23 -24.21
CA ILE A 194 1.36 10.98 -23.63
C ILE A 194 1.87 9.80 -24.45
N PRO A 195 2.85 9.00 -23.97
CA PRO A 195 3.30 7.82 -24.69
C PRO A 195 2.18 6.77 -24.84
N ALA A 196 2.11 6.12 -26.00
CA ALA A 196 1.03 5.16 -26.32
C ALA A 196 0.97 3.96 -25.36
N ASP A 197 2.10 3.56 -24.78
CA ASP A 197 2.25 2.48 -23.80
C ASP A 197 2.05 2.94 -22.36
N SER A 198 1.71 4.22 -22.12
CA SER A 198 1.56 4.79 -20.80
C SER A 198 0.23 4.45 -20.14
N ARG A 199 0.17 4.56 -18.81
CA ARG A 199 -1.07 4.40 -18.03
C ARG A 199 -2.16 5.39 -18.44
N ALA A 200 -1.78 6.61 -18.81
CA ALA A 200 -2.71 7.64 -19.28
C ALA A 200 -3.32 7.28 -20.64
N ALA A 201 -2.50 6.80 -21.60
CA ALA A 201 -2.99 6.38 -22.91
C ALA A 201 -3.90 5.14 -22.84
N GLN A 202 -3.66 4.27 -21.86
CA GLN A 202 -4.42 3.03 -21.68
C GLN A 202 -5.68 3.22 -20.83
N GLY A 203 -6.03 4.45 -20.41
CA GLY A 203 -7.19 4.73 -19.55
C GLY A 203 -7.12 4.04 -18.17
N LYS A 204 -5.90 3.76 -17.66
CA LYS A 204 -5.67 3.14 -16.35
C LYS A 204 -5.68 4.19 -15.24
N SER A 205 -4.93 3.97 -14.18
CA SER A 205 -4.96 4.77 -12.95
C SER A 205 -4.61 6.26 -13.10
N LEU A 206 -3.86 6.66 -14.15
CA LEU A 206 -3.60 8.06 -14.45
C LEU A 206 -4.60 8.57 -15.49
N ALA A 207 -5.50 9.46 -15.07
CA ALA A 207 -6.47 10.07 -15.98
C ALA A 207 -5.78 11.13 -16.86
N PRO A 208 -5.98 11.09 -18.20
CA PRO A 208 -5.33 12.03 -19.15
C PRO A 208 -5.58 13.52 -18.83
N GLN A 209 -6.72 13.83 -18.21
CA GLN A 209 -7.08 15.19 -17.81
C GLN A 209 -6.12 15.84 -16.80
N TRP A 210 -5.30 15.06 -16.12
CA TRP A 210 -4.24 15.58 -15.23
C TRP A 210 -3.00 16.06 -16.00
N LEU A 211 -2.87 15.69 -17.28
CA LEU A 211 -1.73 16.05 -18.14
C LEU A 211 -2.04 17.29 -19.01
N THR A 212 -2.52 18.35 -18.35
CA THR A 212 -2.73 19.68 -18.99
C THR A 212 -1.40 20.33 -19.37
N ASP A 213 -1.42 21.32 -20.26
CA ASP A 213 -0.23 22.07 -20.63
C ASP A 213 0.39 22.77 -19.41
N GLU A 214 -0.44 23.36 -18.54
CA GLU A 214 -0.01 23.98 -17.29
C GLU A 214 0.73 22.99 -16.39
N ASN A 215 0.18 21.78 -16.21
CA ASN A 215 0.84 20.76 -15.41
C ASN A 215 2.13 20.28 -16.06
N ARG A 216 2.20 20.17 -17.38
CA ARG A 216 3.44 19.83 -18.09
C ARG A 216 4.53 20.88 -17.92
N GLU A 217 4.19 22.17 -17.97
CA GLU A 217 5.13 23.26 -17.69
C GLU A 217 5.69 23.19 -16.28
N ARG A 218 4.83 22.95 -15.28
CA ARG A 218 5.24 22.74 -13.87
C ARG A 218 6.18 21.52 -13.74
N LEU A 219 5.83 20.41 -14.38
CA LEU A 219 6.66 19.19 -14.38
C LEU A 219 8.01 19.43 -15.05
N ALA A 220 8.05 20.18 -16.17
CA ALA A 220 9.30 20.54 -16.83
C ALA A 220 10.20 21.41 -15.93
N ALA A 221 9.62 22.36 -15.20
CA ALA A 221 10.35 23.18 -14.25
C ALA A 221 10.93 22.35 -13.08
N LEU A 222 10.15 21.42 -12.53
CA LEU A 222 10.62 20.49 -11.49
C LEU A 222 11.72 19.57 -11.99
N ASN A 223 11.61 19.05 -13.22
CA ASN A 223 12.64 18.22 -13.85
C ASN A 223 13.94 18.99 -14.07
N ALA A 224 13.85 20.23 -14.57
CA ALA A 224 15.02 21.11 -14.73
C ALA A 224 15.72 21.38 -13.38
N LEU A 225 14.94 21.61 -12.31
CA LEU A 225 15.49 21.78 -10.96
C LEU A 225 16.20 20.51 -10.47
N ALA A 226 15.62 19.33 -10.72
CA ALA A 226 16.24 18.05 -10.34
C ALA A 226 17.57 17.82 -11.05
N HIS A 227 17.67 18.15 -12.34
CA HIS A 227 18.92 18.03 -13.10
C HIS A 227 19.98 19.06 -12.71
N SER A 228 19.61 20.17 -12.08
CA SER A 228 20.55 21.20 -11.62
C SER A 228 21.25 20.87 -10.30
N ARG A 229 20.86 19.77 -9.65
CA ARG A 229 21.38 19.30 -8.35
C ARG A 229 22.18 18.02 -8.47
#